data_6253e29c74fd6aba635139ac7a4b2770
#
_entry.id   6253e29c74fd6aba635139ac7a4b2770
#
_cell.length_a   1.000
_cell.length_b   1.000
_cell.length_c   1.000
_cell.angle_alpha   90.00
_cell.angle_beta   90.00
_cell.angle_gamma   90.00
#
_symmetry.space_group_name_H-M   'P 1'
#
loop_
_entity.id
_entity.type
_entity.pdbx_description
1 polymer ?
#
loop_
_entity_poly.entity_id
_entity_poly.type
_entity_poly.pdbx_seq_one_letter_code
_entity_poly.pdbx_strand_id
1 'polypeptide(L)'
;KAETERPTLIIGHTVMGKGARKADGSSYEANCATHGAPLGGDAYVNTIKNLGGNPENPFVIFPEVAELYAKRAAELKNIMAEKYAAKAAWAQANPEKAAKLELFFSGKAPEVNWAAIEQKANAATRAASATVLGALATQVENMIVASADLSNSDKTDGFLKKTHAFKKGDFSGAFFQAGVSELTMACCCIGMALHGGVIPACGTFF
;
A
#
# COMPACT_ATOMS: atom_id res chain seq x y z
N LYS A 1 -9.48 -10.85 15.04
CA LYS A 1 -9.99 -9.51 15.42
C LYS A 1 -9.81 -9.18 16.90
N ALA A 2 -9.61 -10.17 17.77
CA ALA A 2 -9.44 -9.94 19.21
C ALA A 2 -7.98 -9.61 19.59
N GLU A 3 -7.01 -9.98 18.76
CA GLU A 3 -5.60 -9.68 19.01
C GLU A 3 -5.24 -8.30 18.45
N THR A 4 -4.76 -7.42 19.30
CA THR A 4 -4.37 -6.04 18.95
C THR A 4 -2.91 -5.73 19.25
N GLU A 5 -2.23 -6.61 19.99
CA GLU A 5 -0.86 -6.36 20.49
C GLU A 5 0.20 -7.11 19.68
N ARG A 6 -0.17 -8.19 19.03
CA ARG A 6 0.76 -9.08 18.32
C ARG A 6 0.32 -9.30 16.87
N PRO A 7 1.25 -9.53 15.94
CA PRO A 7 0.94 -9.95 14.59
C PRO A 7 0.08 -11.23 14.58
N THR A 8 -0.89 -11.29 13.68
CA THR A 8 -1.78 -12.46 13.55
C THR A 8 -1.45 -13.21 12.26
N LEU A 9 -1.11 -14.49 12.39
CA LEU A 9 -0.96 -15.42 11.28
C LEU A 9 -2.18 -16.32 11.20
N ILE A 10 -2.82 -16.36 10.03
CA ILE A 10 -3.93 -17.26 9.74
C ILE A 10 -3.45 -18.35 8.78
N ILE A 11 -3.50 -19.61 9.24
CA ILE A 11 -3.13 -20.77 8.43
C ILE A 11 -4.41 -21.44 7.94
N GLY A 12 -4.66 -21.36 6.63
CA GLY A 12 -5.83 -22.01 5.99
C GLY A 12 -5.49 -23.43 5.52
N HIS A 13 -6.27 -24.40 5.95
CA HIS A 13 -6.24 -25.77 5.41
C HIS A 13 -7.36 -25.89 4.38
N THR A 14 -7.00 -26.09 3.13
CA THR A 14 -7.95 -26.08 2.01
C THR A 14 -7.80 -27.34 1.16
N VAL A 15 -8.85 -27.62 0.39
CA VAL A 15 -8.87 -28.72 -0.59
C VAL A 15 -9.04 -28.10 -1.97
N MET A 16 -8.13 -28.40 -2.91
CA MET A 16 -8.22 -27.92 -4.28
C MET A 16 -9.52 -28.40 -4.93
N GLY A 17 -10.26 -27.49 -5.55
CA GLY A 17 -11.52 -27.82 -6.20
C GLY A 17 -12.58 -28.38 -5.26
N LYS A 18 -12.61 -27.94 -3.98
CA LYS A 18 -13.62 -28.43 -3.03
C LYS A 18 -15.04 -28.23 -3.57
N GLY A 19 -15.83 -29.31 -3.54
CA GLY A 19 -17.18 -29.34 -4.07
C GLY A 19 -17.27 -29.65 -5.57
N ALA A 20 -16.15 -29.66 -6.30
CA ALA A 20 -16.15 -29.95 -7.72
C ALA A 20 -16.61 -31.38 -8.03
N ARG A 21 -17.44 -31.52 -9.06
CA ARG A 21 -17.97 -32.80 -9.57
C ARG A 21 -17.63 -32.97 -11.04
N LYS A 22 -17.44 -34.22 -11.46
CA LYS A 22 -17.33 -34.59 -12.87
C LYS A 22 -18.70 -34.67 -13.53
N ALA A 23 -18.73 -34.85 -14.84
CA ALA A 23 -19.98 -35.02 -15.61
C ALA A 23 -20.80 -36.23 -15.16
N ASP A 24 -20.13 -37.31 -14.70
CA ASP A 24 -20.76 -38.48 -14.12
C ASP A 24 -21.21 -38.33 -12.64
N GLY A 25 -21.04 -37.15 -12.07
CA GLY A 25 -21.38 -36.83 -10.67
C GLY A 25 -20.35 -37.26 -9.64
N SER A 26 -19.29 -37.98 -10.00
CA SER A 26 -18.22 -38.36 -9.08
C SER A 26 -17.41 -37.19 -8.61
N SER A 27 -16.72 -37.33 -7.45
CA SER A 27 -15.89 -36.25 -6.90
C SER A 27 -14.72 -35.87 -7.83
N TYR A 28 -14.47 -34.57 -7.94
CA TYR A 28 -13.32 -34.03 -8.66
C TYR A 28 -12.41 -33.20 -7.71
N GLU A 29 -12.66 -33.31 -6.41
CA GLU A 29 -11.85 -32.65 -5.38
C GLU A 29 -10.43 -33.21 -5.33
N ALA A 30 -9.49 -32.42 -4.80
CA ALA A 30 -8.08 -32.77 -4.60
C ALA A 30 -7.37 -33.24 -5.88
N ASN A 31 -7.91 -32.95 -7.04
CA ASN A 31 -7.33 -33.30 -8.33
C ASN A 31 -6.67 -32.09 -8.96
N CYS A 32 -5.38 -32.22 -9.35
CA CYS A 32 -4.63 -31.12 -9.95
C CYS A 32 -5.26 -30.64 -11.28
N ALA A 33 -6.03 -31.47 -11.97
CA ALA A 33 -6.74 -31.09 -13.19
C ALA A 33 -7.84 -30.03 -12.95
N THR A 34 -8.29 -29.81 -11.70
CA THR A 34 -9.22 -28.72 -11.37
C THR A 34 -8.52 -27.35 -11.32
N HIS A 35 -7.18 -27.31 -11.33
CA HIS A 35 -6.42 -26.08 -11.35
C HIS A 35 -6.35 -25.50 -12.77
N GLY A 36 -7.03 -24.38 -12.99
CA GLY A 36 -7.00 -23.67 -14.28
C GLY A 36 -7.83 -24.27 -15.40
N ALA A 37 -8.45 -25.44 -15.20
CA ALA A 37 -9.38 -26.04 -16.16
C ALA A 37 -10.83 -25.66 -15.82
N PRO A 38 -11.58 -25.01 -16.73
CA PRO A 38 -12.98 -24.67 -16.46
C PRO A 38 -13.84 -25.91 -16.40
N LEU A 39 -14.79 -25.94 -15.49
CA LEU A 39 -15.85 -26.94 -15.46
C LEU A 39 -16.92 -26.56 -16.47
N GLY A 40 -17.24 -27.43 -17.41
CA GLY A 40 -18.27 -27.20 -18.43
C GLY A 40 -19.37 -28.29 -18.44
N GLY A 41 -20.48 -28.03 -19.11
CA GLY A 41 -21.58 -28.96 -19.27
C GLY A 41 -22.10 -29.53 -17.94
N ASP A 42 -22.32 -30.86 -17.89
CA ASP A 42 -22.83 -31.54 -16.70
C ASP A 42 -21.93 -31.43 -15.47
N ALA A 43 -20.61 -31.34 -15.65
CA ALA A 43 -19.69 -31.13 -14.55
C ALA A 43 -19.93 -29.78 -13.82
N TYR A 44 -20.21 -28.71 -14.57
CA TYR A 44 -20.59 -27.42 -14.02
C TYR A 44 -21.92 -27.53 -13.26
N VAL A 45 -22.97 -28.09 -13.89
CA VAL A 45 -24.29 -28.27 -13.28
C VAL A 45 -24.21 -29.07 -11.99
N ASN A 46 -23.49 -30.20 -12.02
CA ASN A 46 -23.31 -31.06 -10.87
C ASN A 46 -22.55 -30.37 -9.74
N THR A 47 -21.53 -29.56 -10.08
CA THR A 47 -20.76 -28.78 -9.10
C THR A 47 -21.62 -27.71 -8.43
N ILE A 48 -22.38 -26.92 -9.19
CA ILE A 48 -23.27 -25.89 -8.63
C ILE A 48 -24.32 -26.52 -7.70
N LYS A 49 -24.95 -27.61 -8.11
CA LYS A 49 -25.90 -28.33 -7.25
C LYS A 49 -25.26 -28.87 -6.00
N ASN A 50 -24.07 -29.47 -6.10
CA ASN A 50 -23.32 -29.99 -4.94
C ASN A 50 -22.95 -28.92 -3.93
N LEU A 51 -22.72 -27.68 -4.39
CA LEU A 51 -22.45 -26.51 -3.56
C LEU A 51 -23.73 -25.83 -3.02
N GLY A 52 -24.91 -26.38 -3.29
CA GLY A 52 -26.20 -25.83 -2.84
C GLY A 52 -26.73 -24.68 -3.69
N GLY A 53 -26.11 -24.42 -4.85
CA GLY A 53 -26.54 -23.39 -5.77
C GLY A 53 -27.58 -23.88 -6.79
N ASN A 54 -28.15 -22.93 -7.53
CA ASN A 54 -29.04 -23.19 -8.65
C ASN A 54 -28.30 -22.96 -9.98
N PRO A 55 -28.11 -24.00 -10.84
CA PRO A 55 -27.41 -23.85 -12.11
C PRO A 55 -28.08 -22.87 -13.09
N GLU A 56 -29.43 -22.73 -13.00
CA GLU A 56 -30.21 -21.80 -13.82
C GLU A 56 -30.00 -20.33 -13.38
N ASN A 57 -29.58 -20.12 -12.14
CA ASN A 57 -29.28 -18.81 -11.58
C ASN A 57 -28.09 -18.87 -10.63
N PRO A 58 -26.86 -19.12 -11.13
CA PRO A 58 -25.69 -19.41 -10.32
C PRO A 58 -25.12 -18.21 -9.56
N PHE A 59 -25.56 -17.00 -9.87
CA PHE A 59 -25.07 -15.75 -9.28
C PHE A 59 -25.94 -15.23 -8.14
N VAL A 60 -26.89 -16.01 -7.65
CA VAL A 60 -27.70 -15.65 -6.49
C VAL A 60 -26.82 -15.61 -5.23
N ILE A 61 -26.87 -14.49 -4.53
CA ILE A 61 -26.28 -14.37 -3.21
C ILE A 61 -27.23 -15.01 -2.19
N PHE A 62 -26.74 -15.97 -1.41
CA PHE A 62 -27.54 -16.61 -0.38
C PHE A 62 -28.00 -15.57 0.68
N PRO A 63 -29.26 -15.65 1.17
CA PRO A 63 -29.79 -14.66 2.12
C PRO A 63 -28.94 -14.47 3.38
N GLU A 64 -28.41 -15.53 3.94
CA GLU A 64 -27.53 -15.48 5.14
C GLU A 64 -26.21 -14.74 4.86
N VAL A 65 -25.69 -14.84 3.63
CA VAL A 65 -24.49 -14.11 3.21
C VAL A 65 -24.84 -12.61 3.04
N ALA A 66 -25.97 -12.31 2.40
CA ALA A 66 -26.43 -10.92 2.24
C ALA A 66 -26.65 -10.25 3.61
N GLU A 67 -27.26 -10.93 4.57
CA GLU A 67 -27.48 -10.44 5.94
C GLU A 67 -26.17 -10.17 6.66
N LEU A 68 -25.21 -11.13 6.59
CA LEU A 68 -23.88 -11.00 7.19
C LEU A 68 -23.15 -9.75 6.68
N TYR A 69 -23.16 -9.55 5.37
CA TYR A 69 -22.51 -8.40 4.76
C TYR A 69 -23.25 -7.08 5.05
N ALA A 70 -24.59 -7.10 5.07
CA ALA A 70 -25.38 -5.91 5.43
C ALA A 70 -25.08 -5.46 6.87
N LYS A 71 -25.03 -6.39 7.82
CA LYS A 71 -24.65 -6.11 9.20
C LYS A 71 -23.25 -5.50 9.29
N ARG A 72 -22.28 -6.11 8.59
CA ARG A 72 -20.91 -5.58 8.59
C ARG A 72 -20.80 -4.22 7.92
N ALA A 73 -21.55 -3.98 6.84
CA ALA A 73 -21.60 -2.67 6.19
C ALA A 73 -22.15 -1.59 7.12
N ALA A 74 -23.18 -1.88 7.91
CA ALA A 74 -23.71 -0.96 8.88
C ALA A 74 -22.69 -0.62 9.98
N GLU A 75 -22.00 -1.63 10.54
CA GLU A 75 -20.91 -1.44 11.51
C GLU A 75 -19.81 -0.53 10.95
N LEU A 76 -19.39 -0.78 9.69
CA LEU A 76 -18.33 0.00 9.04
C LEU A 76 -18.77 1.46 8.78
N LYS A 77 -20.03 1.69 8.40
CA LYS A 77 -20.56 3.04 8.24
C LYS A 77 -20.49 3.84 9.55
N ASN A 78 -20.84 3.22 10.68
CA ASN A 78 -20.75 3.87 11.99
C ASN A 78 -19.29 4.21 12.34
N ILE A 79 -18.36 3.26 12.19
CA ILE A 79 -16.92 3.49 12.41
C ILE A 79 -16.41 4.64 11.53
N MET A 80 -16.83 4.69 10.26
CA MET A 80 -16.42 5.77 9.36
C MET A 80 -17.01 7.12 9.77
N ALA A 81 -18.28 7.16 10.21
CA ALA A 81 -18.90 8.38 10.70
C ALA A 81 -18.12 8.94 11.90
N GLU A 82 -17.77 8.10 12.86
CA GLU A 82 -16.96 8.50 14.02
C GLU A 82 -15.59 9.03 13.61
N LYS A 83 -14.90 8.36 12.68
CA LYS A 83 -13.61 8.82 12.16
C LYS A 83 -13.69 10.16 11.44
N TYR A 84 -14.73 10.36 10.63
CA TYR A 84 -14.93 11.66 9.96
C TYR A 84 -15.25 12.78 10.96
N ALA A 85 -16.07 12.50 11.98
CA ALA A 85 -16.34 13.48 13.04
C ALA A 85 -15.06 13.83 13.81
N ALA A 86 -14.24 12.84 14.17
CA ALA A 86 -12.96 13.07 14.83
C ALA A 86 -11.98 13.87 13.94
N LYS A 87 -11.91 13.56 12.64
CA LYS A 87 -11.10 14.33 11.69
C LYS A 87 -11.56 15.78 11.58
N ALA A 88 -12.87 16.02 11.51
CA ALA A 88 -13.43 17.37 11.45
C ALA A 88 -13.13 18.18 12.72
N ALA A 89 -13.30 17.57 13.89
CA ALA A 89 -12.96 18.21 15.16
C ALA A 89 -11.47 18.53 15.27
N TRP A 90 -10.61 17.60 14.84
CA TRP A 90 -9.16 17.85 14.78
C TRP A 90 -8.80 18.99 13.84
N ALA A 91 -9.42 19.06 12.65
CA ALA A 91 -9.18 20.12 11.68
C ALA A 91 -9.59 21.50 12.21
N GLN A 92 -10.70 21.59 12.93
CA GLN A 92 -11.13 22.81 13.61
C GLN A 92 -10.14 23.26 14.70
N ALA A 93 -9.61 22.30 15.47
CA ALA A 93 -8.63 22.56 16.52
C ALA A 93 -7.22 22.87 15.97
N ASN A 94 -6.92 22.49 14.73
CA ASN A 94 -5.60 22.62 14.10
C ASN A 94 -5.68 23.13 12.64
N PRO A 95 -6.20 24.33 12.39
CA PRO A 95 -6.53 24.79 11.04
C PRO A 95 -5.31 24.84 10.10
N GLU A 96 -4.15 25.30 10.58
CA GLU A 96 -2.92 25.36 9.79
C GLU A 96 -2.43 23.96 9.39
N LYS A 97 -2.45 23.01 10.33
CA LYS A 97 -2.05 21.63 10.05
C LYS A 97 -3.04 20.95 9.10
N ALA A 98 -4.32 21.25 9.24
CA ALA A 98 -5.34 20.72 8.35
C ALA A 98 -5.17 21.22 6.91
N ALA A 99 -4.94 22.53 6.74
CA ALA A 99 -4.66 23.13 5.43
C ALA A 99 -3.39 22.52 4.78
N LYS A 100 -2.33 22.33 5.58
CA LYS A 100 -1.10 21.68 5.13
C LYS A 100 -1.34 20.23 4.72
N LEU A 101 -2.10 19.47 5.48
CA LEU A 101 -2.46 18.10 5.16
C LEU A 101 -3.24 18.01 3.84
N GLU A 102 -4.21 18.89 3.64
CA GLU A 102 -4.97 18.99 2.38
C GLU A 102 -4.06 19.32 1.20
N LEU A 103 -3.13 20.27 1.38
CA LEU A 103 -2.14 20.60 0.35
C LEU A 103 -1.31 19.37 -0.03
N PHE A 104 -0.79 18.64 0.93
CA PHE A 104 0.04 17.45 0.68
C PHE A 104 -0.72 16.34 -0.05
N PHE A 105 -2.01 16.15 0.25
CA PHE A 105 -2.86 15.17 -0.43
C PHE A 105 -3.46 15.68 -1.76
N SER A 106 -3.30 16.97 -2.08
CA SER A 106 -3.87 17.55 -3.30
C SER A 106 -3.21 17.09 -4.60
N GLY A 107 -2.01 16.48 -4.51
CA GLY A 107 -1.19 16.12 -5.66
C GLY A 107 -0.53 17.31 -6.38
N LYS A 108 -0.66 18.52 -5.85
CA LYS A 108 0.03 19.70 -6.40
C LYS A 108 1.54 19.55 -6.22
N ALA A 109 2.29 19.89 -7.26
CA ALA A 109 3.75 19.93 -7.17
C ALA A 109 4.17 21.00 -6.14
N PRO A 110 5.19 20.72 -5.31
CA PRO A 110 5.72 21.72 -4.39
C PRO A 110 6.38 22.88 -5.16
N GLU A 111 6.30 24.07 -4.60
CA GLU A 111 7.02 25.21 -5.12
C GLU A 111 8.49 25.10 -4.71
N VAL A 112 9.38 25.12 -5.69
CA VAL A 112 10.83 25.01 -5.50
C VAL A 112 11.52 26.17 -6.22
N ASN A 113 12.40 26.87 -5.53
CA ASN A 113 13.24 27.88 -6.15
C ASN A 113 14.42 27.23 -6.88
N TRP A 114 14.15 26.74 -8.09
CA TRP A 114 15.15 26.05 -8.92
C TRP A 114 16.32 26.96 -9.30
N ALA A 115 16.10 28.27 -9.48
CA ALA A 115 17.13 29.24 -9.85
C ALA A 115 18.16 29.47 -8.74
N ALA A 116 17.82 29.19 -7.48
CA ALA A 116 18.74 29.29 -6.36
C ALA A 116 19.63 28.07 -6.17
N ILE A 117 19.44 27.00 -6.97
CA ILE A 117 20.24 25.79 -6.87
C ILE A 117 21.47 25.88 -7.76
N GLU A 118 22.58 26.32 -7.16
CA GLU A 118 23.85 26.42 -7.87
C GLU A 118 24.46 25.03 -8.09
N GLN A 119 24.81 24.72 -9.33
CA GLN A 119 25.48 23.50 -9.73
C GLN A 119 26.96 23.73 -10.02
N LYS A 120 27.80 22.84 -9.54
CA LYS A 120 29.22 22.85 -9.88
C LYS A 120 29.43 22.36 -11.31
N ALA A 121 30.17 23.14 -12.10
CA ALA A 121 30.54 22.75 -13.47
C ALA A 121 31.37 21.45 -13.47
N ASN A 122 31.19 20.61 -14.49
CA ASN A 122 31.93 19.36 -14.70
C ASN A 122 31.82 18.35 -13.53
N ALA A 123 30.73 18.40 -12.75
CA ALA A 123 30.47 17.44 -11.70
C ALA A 123 29.84 16.16 -12.25
N ALA A 124 30.09 15.02 -11.60
CA ALA A 124 29.37 13.78 -11.89
C ALA A 124 27.87 13.97 -11.62
N THR A 125 27.00 13.35 -12.40
CA THR A 125 25.52 13.49 -12.28
C THR A 125 25.01 13.18 -10.88
N ARG A 126 25.56 12.15 -10.21
CA ARG A 126 25.20 11.85 -8.82
C ARG A 126 25.56 12.97 -7.83
N ALA A 127 26.65 13.73 -8.09
CA ALA A 127 27.01 14.87 -7.26
C ALA A 127 26.07 16.05 -7.50
N ALA A 128 25.64 16.26 -8.75
CA ALA A 128 24.61 17.22 -9.08
C ALA A 128 23.26 16.86 -8.43
N SER A 129 22.90 15.58 -8.44
CA SER A 129 21.73 15.05 -7.71
C SER A 129 21.79 15.36 -6.23
N ALA A 130 22.95 15.15 -5.57
CA ALA A 130 23.13 15.48 -4.16
C ALA A 130 22.88 16.97 -3.85
N THR A 131 23.32 17.87 -4.73
CA THR A 131 23.06 19.31 -4.59
C THR A 131 21.57 19.62 -4.65
N VAL A 132 20.85 19.03 -5.62
CA VAL A 132 19.40 19.19 -5.76
C VAL A 132 18.68 18.60 -4.55
N LEU A 133 19.01 17.38 -4.16
CA LEU A 133 18.38 16.71 -2.99
C LEU A 133 18.59 17.52 -1.71
N GLY A 134 19.78 18.10 -1.52
CA GLY A 134 20.05 18.97 -0.37
C GLY A 134 19.20 20.24 -0.35
N ALA A 135 18.90 20.82 -1.54
CA ALA A 135 18.01 21.95 -1.66
C ALA A 135 16.54 21.57 -1.43
N LEU A 136 16.12 20.43 -1.97
CA LEU A 136 14.76 19.90 -1.78
C LEU A 136 14.48 19.59 -0.32
N ALA A 137 15.45 19.07 0.43
CA ALA A 137 15.30 18.77 1.86
C ALA A 137 14.91 19.99 2.70
N THR A 138 15.20 21.20 2.23
CA THR A 138 14.87 22.45 2.94
C THR A 138 13.65 23.17 2.38
N GLN A 139 13.18 22.79 1.19
CA GLN A 139 12.08 23.45 0.50
C GLN A 139 10.82 22.58 0.39
N VAL A 140 10.96 21.26 0.50
CA VAL A 140 9.85 20.31 0.31
C VAL A 140 9.65 19.49 1.59
N GLU A 141 8.77 19.96 2.46
CA GLU A 141 8.57 19.42 3.80
C GLU A 141 8.07 17.96 3.80
N ASN A 142 7.25 17.57 2.81
CA ASN A 142 6.67 16.23 2.71
C ASN A 142 7.48 15.28 1.80
N MET A 143 8.74 15.60 1.51
CA MET A 143 9.62 14.69 0.77
C MET A 143 10.29 13.69 1.71
N ILE A 144 10.33 12.43 1.29
CA ILE A 144 11.07 11.36 1.96
C ILE A 144 12.07 10.79 0.95
N VAL A 145 13.35 10.76 1.33
CA VAL A 145 14.40 10.14 0.50
C VAL A 145 14.87 8.85 1.14
N ALA A 146 15.06 7.82 0.35
CA ALA A 146 15.48 6.50 0.79
C ALA A 146 16.79 6.06 0.13
N SER A 147 17.58 5.29 0.88
CA SER A 147 18.75 4.57 0.37
C SER A 147 18.84 3.18 1.00
N ALA A 148 19.37 2.23 0.24
CA ALA A 148 19.62 0.85 0.68
C ALA A 148 21.02 0.71 1.28
N ASP A 149 21.36 1.55 2.26
CA ASP A 149 22.67 1.64 2.95
C ASP A 149 23.81 2.11 2.04
N LEU A 150 23.50 2.91 1.03
CA LEU A 150 24.43 3.38 0.00
C LEU A 150 24.51 4.92 -0.10
N SER A 151 23.91 5.65 0.83
CA SER A 151 23.70 7.11 0.73
C SER A 151 24.96 7.91 0.48
N ASN A 152 26.09 7.46 0.95
CA ASN A 152 27.41 8.09 0.73
C ASN A 152 27.93 7.92 -0.71
N SER A 153 27.50 6.86 -1.41
CA SER A 153 27.94 6.55 -2.77
C SER A 153 26.90 6.88 -3.85
N ASP A 154 25.64 6.63 -3.60
CA ASP A 154 24.53 7.05 -4.48
C ASP A 154 24.21 8.56 -4.36
N LYS A 155 24.81 9.21 -3.34
CA LYS A 155 24.71 10.64 -3.08
C LYS A 155 23.35 11.13 -2.60
N THR A 156 22.48 10.24 -2.13
CA THR A 156 21.27 10.63 -1.39
C THR A 156 21.61 11.25 -0.03
N ASP A 157 22.85 11.12 0.42
CA ASP A 157 23.39 11.81 1.61
C ASP A 157 23.31 13.34 1.51
N GLY A 158 23.18 13.90 0.30
CA GLY A 158 22.88 15.31 0.10
C GLY A 158 21.58 15.74 0.80
N PHE A 159 20.57 14.88 0.77
CA PHE A 159 19.32 15.08 1.52
C PHE A 159 19.51 14.78 3.01
N LEU A 160 20.11 13.63 3.34
CA LEU A 160 20.32 13.21 4.72
C LEU A 160 21.06 14.23 5.57
N LYS A 161 22.03 14.95 5.01
CA LYS A 161 22.78 16.02 5.70
C LYS A 161 21.91 17.20 6.16
N LYS A 162 20.69 17.34 5.66
CA LYS A 162 19.73 18.40 6.01
C LYS A 162 18.61 17.91 6.93
N THR A 163 18.55 16.62 7.18
CA THR A 163 17.56 15.94 8.03
C THR A 163 18.25 14.80 8.79
N HIS A 164 17.49 13.86 9.28
CA HIS A 164 18.00 12.61 9.85
C HIS A 164 17.14 11.43 9.43
N ALA A 165 17.66 10.21 9.58
CA ALA A 165 16.89 9.01 9.33
C ALA A 165 15.83 8.83 10.42
N PHE A 166 14.60 8.52 10.01
CA PHE A 166 13.60 8.11 10.97
C PHE A 166 13.85 6.68 11.47
N LYS A 167 13.39 6.41 12.67
CA LYS A 167 13.56 5.12 13.36
C LYS A 167 12.33 4.83 14.21
N LYS A 168 12.27 3.64 14.77
CA LYS A 168 11.18 3.26 15.67
C LYS A 168 11.01 4.29 16.82
N GLY A 169 9.82 4.90 16.89
CA GLY A 169 9.48 5.90 17.89
C GLY A 169 9.91 7.33 17.56
N ASP A 170 10.62 7.55 16.46
CA ASP A 170 11.02 8.87 15.99
C ASP A 170 10.89 8.98 14.47
N PHE A 171 9.85 9.65 14.03
CA PHE A 171 9.53 9.91 12.62
C PHE A 171 9.64 11.42 12.29
N SER A 172 10.40 12.18 13.07
CA SER A 172 10.62 13.62 12.82
C SER A 172 11.63 13.88 11.70
N GLY A 173 12.45 12.87 11.34
CA GLY A 173 13.31 12.92 10.17
C GLY A 173 12.55 12.66 8.86
N ALA A 174 13.25 12.81 7.74
CA ALA A 174 12.68 12.61 6.40
C ALA A 174 13.52 11.64 5.54
N PHE A 175 14.41 10.86 6.16
CA PHE A 175 15.25 9.91 5.44
C PHE A 175 14.93 8.47 5.85
N PHE A 176 14.67 7.63 4.85
CA PHE A 176 14.39 6.20 5.04
C PHE A 176 15.64 5.36 4.78
N GLN A 177 16.25 4.90 5.86
CA GLN A 177 17.38 3.98 5.82
C GLN A 177 16.83 2.55 5.70
N ALA A 178 16.80 2.03 4.49
CA ALA A 178 16.15 0.74 4.23
C ALA A 178 17.04 -0.49 4.54
N GLY A 179 18.34 -0.29 4.83
CA GLY A 179 19.31 -1.38 4.86
C GLY A 179 19.58 -1.92 3.45
N VAL A 180 20.38 -3.00 3.33
CA VAL A 180 20.72 -3.61 2.03
C VAL A 180 19.53 -4.42 1.52
N SER A 181 18.50 -3.72 1.03
CA SER A 181 17.23 -4.31 0.56
C SER A 181 16.54 -3.41 -0.47
N GLU A 182 17.12 -3.29 -1.65
CA GLU A 182 16.68 -2.36 -2.70
C GLU A 182 15.24 -2.60 -3.15
N LEU A 183 14.86 -3.88 -3.34
CA LEU A 183 13.49 -4.22 -3.73
C LEU A 183 12.48 -3.79 -2.66
N THR A 184 12.78 -4.04 -1.39
CA THR A 184 11.92 -3.61 -0.28
C THR A 184 11.83 -2.09 -0.21
N MET A 185 12.95 -1.39 -0.36
CA MET A 185 13.00 0.07 -0.43
C MET A 185 12.11 0.62 -1.55
N ALA A 186 12.24 0.06 -2.76
CA ALA A 186 11.43 0.48 -3.89
C ALA A 186 9.93 0.22 -3.66
N CYS A 187 9.57 -0.96 -3.13
CA CYS A 187 8.19 -1.28 -2.77
C CYS A 187 7.62 -0.34 -1.70
N CYS A 188 8.41 0.02 -0.69
CA CYS A 188 8.01 1.00 0.32
C CYS A 188 7.78 2.39 -0.30
N CYS A 189 8.67 2.84 -1.17
CA CYS A 189 8.50 4.12 -1.88
C CYS A 189 7.25 4.11 -2.77
N ILE A 190 6.99 3.02 -3.50
CA ILE A 190 5.75 2.86 -4.28
C ILE A 190 4.52 2.93 -3.37
N GLY A 191 4.56 2.22 -2.24
CA GLY A 191 3.46 2.26 -1.25
C GLY A 191 3.21 3.66 -0.70
N MET A 192 4.26 4.41 -0.37
CA MET A 192 4.16 5.81 0.06
C MET A 192 3.57 6.71 -1.03
N ALA A 193 4.01 6.55 -2.29
CA ALA A 193 3.49 7.32 -3.42
C ALA A 193 2.00 7.03 -3.66
N LEU A 194 1.58 5.77 -3.61
CA LEU A 194 0.18 5.36 -3.77
C LEU A 194 -0.71 5.83 -2.62
N HIS A 195 -0.20 5.87 -1.40
CA HIS A 195 -0.93 6.42 -0.25
C HIS A 195 -1.18 7.92 -0.41
N GLY A 196 -0.22 8.64 -0.99
CA GLY A 196 -0.26 10.10 -1.12
C GLY A 196 0.17 10.84 0.15
N GLY A 197 0.20 12.16 0.08
CA GLY A 197 0.58 13.04 1.18
C GLY A 197 2.09 13.21 1.36
N VAL A 198 2.91 12.31 0.80
CA VAL A 198 4.37 12.39 0.79
C VAL A 198 4.92 12.21 -0.62
N ILE A 199 6.10 12.73 -0.87
CA ILE A 199 6.83 12.62 -2.14
C ILE A 199 8.06 11.73 -1.87
N PRO A 200 7.97 10.42 -2.12
CA PRO A 200 9.10 9.53 -1.94
C PRO A 200 10.06 9.59 -3.12
N ALA A 201 11.35 9.49 -2.83
CA ALA A 201 12.40 9.26 -3.80
C ALA A 201 13.39 8.23 -3.22
N CYS A 202 13.96 7.40 -4.07
CA CYS A 202 14.99 6.46 -3.65
C CYS A 202 16.14 6.42 -4.66
N GLY A 203 17.33 6.13 -4.17
CA GLY A 203 18.54 5.99 -4.98
C GLY A 203 19.20 4.63 -4.75
N THR A 204 19.74 4.06 -5.84
CA THR A 204 20.60 2.88 -5.81
C THR A 204 21.42 2.83 -7.11
N PHE A 205 22.20 1.76 -7.28
CA PHE A 205 22.97 1.48 -8.48
C PHE A 205 22.37 0.31 -9.27
N PHE A 206 22.66 0.31 -10.56
CA PHE A 206 22.43 -0.83 -11.47
C PHE A 206 23.65 -1.75 -11.51
#